data_4d080aa741f1c1fa87d52352292bffe8
#
_entry.id   4d080aa741f1c1fa87d52352292bffe8
#
_cell.length_a   1.000
_cell.length_b   1.000
_cell.length_c   1.000
_cell.angle_alpha   90.00
_cell.angle_beta   90.00
_cell.angle_gamma   90.00
#
_symmetry.space_group_name_H-M   'P 1'
#
loop_
_entity.id
_entity.type
_entity.pdbx_description
1 polymer ?
#
loop_
_entity_poly.entity_id
_entity_poly.type
_entity_poly.pdbx_seq_one_letter_code
_entity_poly.pdbx_strand_id
1 'polypeptide(L)'
;MKRFLLLTFAIVAFVFSASAQRYSTHSLSLRTSYGLEYGYEYKWDSAISLIGRVGAGSEVYSPYKNNYFIGKGFNVTIEPRYYLNKQDFFSVKVNNALLIPNTIFKASLVPMYGIKREFTEHWFCEFTIGGGVGYYSGDYGRFFFEPHLQFRIGFKL
;
A
#
# COMPACT_ATOMS: atom_id res chain seq x y z
N MET A 1 9.19 22.32 4.28
CA MET A 1 9.55 21.03 3.66
C MET A 1 10.64 20.25 4.43
N LYS A 2 11.83 20.80 4.70
CA LYS A 2 12.94 20.08 5.40
C LYS A 2 12.54 19.49 6.77
N ARG A 3 11.75 20.21 7.58
CA ARG A 3 11.31 19.74 8.91
C ARG A 3 10.32 18.58 8.84
N PHE A 4 9.50 18.54 7.81
CA PHE A 4 8.54 17.44 7.59
C PHE A 4 9.27 16.13 7.19
N LEU A 5 10.29 16.27 6.34
CA LEU A 5 11.13 15.14 5.93
C LEU A 5 11.91 14.54 7.12
N LEU A 6 12.43 15.40 8.00
CA LEU A 6 13.13 14.97 9.22
C LEU A 6 12.21 14.27 10.21
N LEU A 7 10.98 14.75 10.36
CA LEU A 7 9.99 14.12 11.23
C LEU A 7 9.58 12.73 10.69
N THR A 8 9.37 12.62 9.39
CA THR A 8 9.05 11.35 8.73
C THR A 8 10.21 10.36 8.85
N PHE A 9 11.45 10.84 8.68
CA PHE A 9 12.64 10.01 8.84
C PHE A 9 12.85 9.56 10.30
N ALA A 10 12.59 10.45 11.28
CA ALA A 10 12.68 10.14 12.69
C ALA A 10 11.62 9.11 13.13
N ILE A 11 10.38 9.22 12.63
CA ILE A 11 9.32 8.24 12.90
C ILE A 11 9.68 6.88 12.30
N VAL A 12 10.20 6.86 11.07
CA VAL A 12 10.66 5.64 10.41
C VAL A 12 11.82 5.02 11.18
N ALA A 13 12.83 5.81 11.58
CA ALA A 13 13.97 5.34 12.35
C ALA A 13 13.58 4.82 13.75
N PHE A 14 12.60 5.47 14.41
CA PHE A 14 12.11 5.03 15.72
C PHE A 14 11.37 3.70 15.65
N VAL A 15 10.61 3.45 14.56
CA VAL A 15 9.94 2.18 14.32
C VAL A 15 10.94 1.03 14.13
N PHE A 16 12.13 1.30 13.57
CA PHE A 16 13.17 0.28 13.36
C PHE A 16 14.03 -0.03 14.59
N SER A 17 14.05 0.82 15.61
CA SER A 17 14.97 0.67 16.76
C SER A 17 14.38 -0.02 17.99
N ALA A 18 13.09 -0.33 18.00
CA ALA A 18 12.47 -0.97 19.16
C ALA A 18 12.53 -2.51 19.04
N SER A 19 13.60 -3.09 19.56
CA SER A 19 13.85 -4.55 19.57
C SER A 19 13.13 -5.26 20.71
N ALA A 20 12.11 -6.03 20.41
CA ALA A 20 11.65 -7.16 21.20
C ALA A 20 11.07 -8.18 20.22
N GLN A 21 11.12 -9.46 20.49
CA GLN A 21 10.71 -10.62 19.67
C GLN A 21 9.65 -10.33 18.59
N ARG A 22 10.08 -9.78 17.47
CA ARG A 22 9.21 -9.20 16.44
C ARG A 22 9.54 -9.86 15.13
N TYR A 23 8.50 -10.33 14.47
CA TYR A 23 8.65 -11.00 13.18
C TYR A 23 8.60 -9.95 12.08
N SER A 24 9.66 -9.88 11.30
CA SER A 24 9.65 -9.11 10.04
C SER A 24 9.59 -10.08 8.87
N THR A 25 8.85 -9.70 7.84
CA THR A 25 8.71 -10.50 6.64
C THR A 25 8.93 -9.60 5.43
N HIS A 26 9.87 -9.97 4.60
CA HIS A 26 10.05 -9.38 3.27
C HIS A 26 9.23 -10.17 2.27
N SER A 27 8.68 -9.51 1.28
CA SER A 27 7.89 -10.17 0.24
C SER A 27 8.05 -9.49 -1.10
N LEU A 28 8.01 -10.28 -2.15
CA LEU A 28 7.84 -9.83 -3.52
C LEU A 28 6.48 -10.29 -4.00
N SER A 29 5.67 -9.40 -4.54
CA SER A 29 4.30 -9.72 -4.91
C SER A 29 3.87 -9.08 -6.23
N LEU A 30 2.95 -9.76 -6.92
CA LEU A 30 2.23 -9.26 -8.07
C LEU A 30 0.82 -8.88 -7.65
N ARG A 31 0.35 -7.73 -8.10
CA ARG A 31 -1.02 -7.26 -7.86
C ARG A 31 -1.84 -7.21 -9.15
N THR A 32 -3.16 -7.25 -9.02
CA THR A 32 -4.09 -7.28 -10.16
C THR A 32 -4.03 -6.07 -11.08
N SER A 33 -3.53 -4.94 -10.64
CA SER A 33 -3.30 -3.76 -11.49
C SER A 33 -1.96 -3.82 -12.25
N TYR A 34 -1.50 -5.03 -12.58
CA TYR A 34 -0.24 -5.28 -13.33
C TYR A 34 0.97 -4.62 -12.68
N GLY A 35 1.09 -4.72 -11.37
CA GLY A 35 2.16 -4.13 -10.61
C GLY A 35 3.01 -5.15 -9.89
N LEU A 36 4.32 -4.91 -9.89
CA LEU A 36 5.29 -5.60 -9.04
C LEU A 36 5.51 -4.76 -7.79
N GLU A 37 5.40 -5.36 -6.62
CA GLU A 37 5.61 -4.71 -5.34
C GLU A 37 6.59 -5.49 -4.48
N TYR A 38 7.55 -4.79 -3.91
CA TYR A 38 8.33 -5.26 -2.78
C TYR A 38 7.69 -4.75 -1.50
N GLY A 39 7.49 -5.63 -0.54
CA GLY A 39 6.84 -5.33 0.75
C GLY A 39 7.71 -5.75 1.93
N TYR A 40 7.64 -4.94 2.97
CA TYR A 40 8.20 -5.23 4.28
C TYR A 40 7.08 -5.14 5.31
N GLU A 41 6.75 -6.26 5.96
CA GLU A 41 5.78 -6.33 7.04
C GLU A 41 6.50 -6.47 8.37
N TYR A 42 6.19 -5.59 9.27
CA TYR A 42 6.66 -5.60 10.64
C TYR A 42 5.50 -5.88 11.58
N LYS A 43 5.58 -6.97 12.34
CA LYS A 43 4.55 -7.36 13.32
C LYS A 43 5.01 -7.02 14.73
N TRP A 44 4.22 -6.21 15.43
CA TRP A 44 4.44 -5.94 16.86
C TRP A 44 3.98 -7.10 17.73
N ASP A 45 2.86 -7.72 17.33
CA ASP A 45 2.28 -8.88 18.00
C ASP A 45 1.47 -9.72 16.98
N SER A 46 0.64 -10.62 17.46
CA SER A 46 -0.23 -11.45 16.62
C SER A 46 -1.35 -10.66 15.94
N ALA A 47 -1.72 -9.52 16.47
CA ALA A 47 -2.87 -8.74 16.01
C ALA A 47 -2.47 -7.51 15.20
N ILE A 48 -1.31 -6.90 15.46
CA ILE A 48 -0.96 -5.61 14.85
C ILE A 48 0.30 -5.73 14.00
N SER A 49 0.21 -5.23 12.77
CA SER A 49 1.38 -5.06 11.90
C SER A 49 1.36 -3.74 11.14
N LEU A 50 2.52 -3.37 10.63
CA LEU A 50 2.71 -2.28 9.69
C LEU A 50 3.39 -2.82 8.45
N ILE A 51 2.82 -2.52 7.29
CA ILE A 51 3.42 -2.89 6.02
C ILE A 51 3.85 -1.63 5.28
N GLY A 52 5.10 -1.61 4.86
CA GLY A 52 5.62 -0.69 3.85
C GLY A 52 5.74 -1.42 2.52
N ARG A 53 5.30 -0.80 1.42
CA ARG A 53 5.48 -1.35 0.07
C ARG A 53 6.00 -0.28 -0.87
N VAL A 54 6.86 -0.71 -1.78
CA VAL A 54 7.26 0.07 -2.94
C VAL A 54 6.98 -0.76 -4.18
N GLY A 55 6.45 -0.13 -5.21
CA GLY A 55 6.06 -0.87 -6.40
C GLY A 55 6.09 -0.04 -7.66
N ALA A 56 6.03 -0.76 -8.78
CA ALA A 56 5.88 -0.19 -10.10
C ALA A 56 4.80 -0.96 -10.86
N GLY A 57 4.00 -0.25 -11.65
CA GLY A 57 2.93 -0.90 -12.41
C GLY A 57 2.01 0.09 -13.09
N SER A 58 0.89 -0.44 -13.57
CA SER A 58 -0.14 0.36 -14.21
C SER A 58 -1.22 0.72 -13.20
N GLU A 59 -1.70 1.94 -13.27
CA GLU A 59 -2.84 2.41 -12.48
C GLU A 59 -3.89 3.05 -13.38
N VAL A 60 -5.15 2.77 -13.08
CA VAL A 60 -6.27 3.47 -13.72
C VAL A 60 -6.47 4.78 -12.97
N TYR A 61 -6.51 5.88 -13.68
CA TYR A 61 -6.75 7.19 -13.10
C TYR A 61 -7.73 7.99 -13.97
N SER A 62 -8.48 8.89 -13.36
CA SER A 62 -9.46 9.72 -14.03
C SER A 62 -9.25 11.18 -13.64
N PRO A 63 -8.32 11.89 -14.30
CA PRO A 63 -8.09 13.30 -14.02
C PRO A 63 -9.24 14.18 -14.50
N TYR A 64 -10.01 13.72 -15.49
CA TYR A 64 -11.17 14.40 -16.03
C TYR A 64 -12.45 13.64 -15.76
N LYS A 65 -13.55 14.35 -15.58
CA LYS A 65 -14.88 13.77 -15.41
C LYS A 65 -15.19 12.87 -16.63
N ASN A 66 -15.36 11.56 -16.41
CA ASN A 66 -15.70 10.53 -17.38
C ASN A 66 -14.59 10.03 -18.33
N ASN A 67 -13.34 10.47 -18.18
CA ASN A 67 -12.25 9.92 -18.98
C ASN A 67 -11.31 9.10 -18.07
N TYR A 68 -11.18 7.81 -18.36
CA TYR A 68 -10.27 6.91 -17.67
C TYR A 68 -9.00 6.74 -18.50
N PHE A 69 -7.88 6.84 -17.85
CA PHE A 69 -6.56 6.64 -18.45
C PHE A 69 -5.84 5.54 -17.68
N ILE A 70 -4.97 4.83 -18.38
CA ILE A 70 -4.04 3.89 -17.76
C ILE A 70 -2.67 4.55 -17.79
N GLY A 71 -2.16 4.89 -16.61
CA GLY A 71 -0.81 5.42 -16.43
C GLY A 71 0.11 4.37 -15.84
N LYS A 72 1.34 4.33 -16.28
CA LYS A 72 2.42 3.60 -15.61
C LYS A 72 3.00 4.49 -14.52
N GLY A 73 3.46 3.90 -13.43
CA GLY A 73 4.02 4.72 -12.36
C GLY A 73 4.67 3.90 -11.25
N PHE A 74 5.15 4.64 -10.28
CA PHE A 74 5.70 4.10 -9.04
C PHE A 74 4.77 4.44 -7.89
N ASN A 75 4.67 3.53 -6.94
CA ASN A 75 3.88 3.76 -5.73
C ASN A 75 4.68 3.43 -4.47
N VAL A 76 4.36 4.16 -3.42
CA VAL A 76 4.79 3.88 -2.06
C VAL A 76 3.54 3.78 -1.20
N THR A 77 3.42 2.69 -0.48
CA THR A 77 2.26 2.40 0.37
C THR A 77 2.71 2.16 1.80
N ILE A 78 1.97 2.71 2.74
CA ILE A 78 2.06 2.39 4.16
C ILE A 78 0.69 1.88 4.60
N GLU A 79 0.66 0.75 5.30
CA GLU A 79 -0.56 0.06 5.62
C GLU A 79 -0.49 -0.55 7.03
N PRO A 80 -0.96 0.16 8.06
CA PRO A 80 -1.23 -0.45 9.36
C PRO A 80 -2.35 -1.48 9.23
N ARG A 81 -2.18 -2.63 9.86
CA ARG A 81 -3.13 -3.75 9.88
C ARG A 81 -3.48 -4.15 11.30
N TYR A 82 -4.74 -4.49 11.48
CA TYR A 82 -5.25 -5.16 12.65
C TYR A 82 -5.82 -6.52 12.25
N TYR A 83 -5.18 -7.61 12.68
CA TYR A 83 -5.61 -8.97 12.40
C TYR A 83 -6.70 -9.41 13.38
N LEU A 84 -7.83 -9.82 12.85
CA LEU A 84 -8.93 -10.42 13.62
C LEU A 84 -8.61 -11.87 13.99
N ASN A 85 -7.88 -12.52 13.09
CA ASN A 85 -7.38 -13.88 13.24
C ASN A 85 -6.10 -14.02 12.40
N LYS A 86 -5.58 -15.24 12.22
CA LYS A 86 -4.35 -15.46 11.42
C LYS A 86 -4.47 -15.06 9.95
N GLN A 87 -5.68 -14.84 9.45
CA GLN A 87 -5.96 -14.70 8.03
C GLN A 87 -6.67 -13.40 7.68
N ASP A 88 -7.61 -12.98 8.52
CA ASP A 88 -8.49 -11.83 8.25
C ASP A 88 -7.97 -10.60 8.97
N PHE A 89 -8.00 -9.46 8.30
CA PHE A 89 -7.52 -8.20 8.87
C PHE A 89 -8.34 -6.99 8.39
N PHE A 90 -8.36 -5.97 9.24
CA PHE A 90 -8.69 -4.61 8.84
C PHE A 90 -7.42 -3.82 8.65
N SER A 91 -7.44 -2.88 7.70
CA SER A 91 -6.31 -1.99 7.47
C SER A 91 -6.74 -0.64 6.92
N VAL A 92 -5.81 0.31 7.02
CA VAL A 92 -5.93 1.61 6.36
C VAL A 92 -4.72 1.78 5.46
N LYS A 93 -4.94 1.77 4.15
CA LYS A 93 -3.89 1.95 3.17
C LYS A 93 -3.68 3.44 2.90
N VAL A 94 -2.48 3.94 3.15
CA VAL A 94 -2.00 5.24 2.68
C VAL A 94 -1.14 4.97 1.45
N ASN A 95 -1.59 5.40 0.29
CA ASN A 95 -0.91 5.17 -0.97
C ASN A 95 -0.52 6.49 -1.62
N ASN A 96 0.73 6.59 -2.04
CA ASN A 96 1.26 7.70 -2.81
C ASN A 96 1.80 7.13 -4.11
N ALA A 97 1.34 7.64 -5.24
CA ALA A 97 1.78 7.20 -6.55
C ALA A 97 2.20 8.38 -7.43
N LEU A 98 3.25 8.18 -8.20
CA LEU A 98 3.70 9.07 -9.25
C LEU A 98 3.40 8.42 -10.59
N LEU A 99 2.52 9.03 -11.39
CA LEU A 99 2.07 8.52 -12.66
C LEU A 99 2.82 9.17 -13.81
N ILE A 100 3.31 8.36 -14.74
CA ILE A 100 4.05 8.76 -15.93
C ILE A 100 3.15 8.48 -17.16
N PRO A 101 3.12 9.32 -18.20
CA PRO A 101 4.05 10.43 -18.51
C PRO A 101 3.67 11.79 -17.94
N ASN A 102 2.47 11.98 -17.41
CA ASN A 102 1.96 13.32 -17.08
C ASN A 102 2.45 13.85 -15.72
N THR A 103 3.35 13.14 -15.04
CA THR A 103 3.90 13.53 -13.73
C THR A 103 2.78 13.91 -12.71
N ILE A 104 1.70 13.15 -12.73
CA ILE A 104 0.58 13.34 -11.82
C ILE A 104 0.91 12.63 -10.50
N PHE A 105 0.90 13.37 -9.41
CA PHE A 105 0.98 12.78 -8.09
C PHE A 105 -0.42 12.44 -7.60
N LYS A 106 -0.59 11.20 -7.13
CA LYS A 106 -1.81 10.69 -6.52
C LYS A 106 -1.51 10.36 -5.07
N ALA A 107 -2.32 10.84 -4.15
CA ALA A 107 -2.32 10.44 -2.75
C ALA A 107 -3.69 9.90 -2.39
N SER A 108 -3.75 8.81 -1.63
CA SER A 108 -5.04 8.27 -1.20
C SER A 108 -4.98 7.59 0.17
N LEU A 109 -6.14 7.57 0.83
CA LEU A 109 -6.38 6.91 2.11
C LEU A 109 -7.58 6.00 1.96
N VAL A 110 -7.35 4.70 2.14
CA VAL A 110 -8.33 3.65 1.85
C VAL A 110 -8.45 2.70 3.02
N PRO A 111 -9.48 2.82 3.87
CA PRO A 111 -9.88 1.77 4.79
C PRO A 111 -10.34 0.53 4.00
N MET A 112 -9.89 -0.65 4.45
CA MET A 112 -10.17 -1.89 3.76
C MET A 112 -10.19 -3.09 4.70
N TYR A 113 -10.90 -4.13 4.27
CA TYR A 113 -10.87 -5.46 4.83
C TYR A 113 -10.07 -6.37 3.91
N GLY A 114 -9.30 -7.28 4.48
CA GLY A 114 -8.47 -8.19 3.71
C GLY A 114 -8.44 -9.60 4.29
N ILE A 115 -8.17 -10.55 3.40
CA ILE A 115 -7.94 -11.96 3.72
C ILE A 115 -6.58 -12.34 3.15
N LYS A 116 -5.71 -12.89 3.99
CA LYS A 116 -4.39 -13.41 3.60
C LYS A 116 -4.36 -14.92 3.84
N ARG A 117 -4.03 -15.68 2.82
CA ARG A 117 -3.87 -17.14 2.88
C ARG A 117 -2.43 -17.51 2.54
N GLU A 118 -1.82 -18.28 3.39
CA GLU A 118 -0.49 -18.84 3.16
C GLU A 118 -0.66 -20.29 2.67
N PHE A 119 -0.13 -20.58 1.50
CA PHE A 119 -0.19 -21.93 0.90
C PHE A 119 0.99 -22.78 1.34
N THR A 120 2.13 -22.12 1.52
CA THR A 120 3.37 -22.71 2.01
C THR A 120 4.04 -21.69 2.94
N GLU A 121 5.21 -22.04 3.49
CA GLU A 121 6.02 -21.12 4.30
C GLU A 121 6.40 -19.84 3.54
N HIS A 122 6.51 -19.93 2.22
CA HIS A 122 6.96 -18.83 1.36
C HIS A 122 5.83 -18.19 0.54
N TRP A 123 4.83 -18.97 0.07
CA TRP A 123 3.82 -18.45 -0.83
C TRP A 123 2.55 -18.03 -0.13
N PHE A 124 2.04 -16.88 -0.50
CA PHE A 124 0.75 -16.38 -0.02
C PHE A 124 -0.08 -15.76 -1.13
N CYS A 125 -1.38 -15.73 -0.91
CA CYS A 125 -2.27 -14.83 -1.62
C CYS A 125 -2.97 -13.90 -0.63
N GLU A 126 -3.37 -12.76 -1.13
CA GLU A 126 -4.07 -11.74 -0.38
C GLU A 126 -5.17 -11.14 -1.24
N PHE A 127 -6.34 -11.04 -0.68
CA PHE A 127 -7.47 -10.34 -1.27
C PHE A 127 -7.88 -9.21 -0.35
N THR A 128 -8.06 -8.00 -0.92
CA THR A 128 -8.47 -6.81 -0.16
C THR A 128 -9.60 -6.10 -0.88
N ILE A 129 -10.58 -5.63 -0.10
CA ILE A 129 -11.72 -4.83 -0.56
C ILE A 129 -11.91 -3.64 0.35
N GLY A 130 -12.23 -2.49 -0.22
CA GLY A 130 -12.45 -1.27 0.53
C GLY A 130 -12.86 -0.10 -0.32
N GLY A 131 -12.85 1.05 0.28
CA GLY A 131 -13.11 2.30 -0.43
C GLY A 131 -12.63 3.48 0.40
N GLY A 132 -12.18 4.51 -0.26
CA GLY A 132 -11.59 5.65 0.41
C GLY A 132 -11.63 6.92 -0.41
N VAL A 133 -10.77 7.83 -0.05
CA VAL A 133 -10.64 9.12 -0.72
C VAL A 133 -9.22 9.29 -1.21
N GLY A 134 -9.10 9.90 -2.38
CA GLY A 134 -7.82 10.25 -2.96
C GLY A 134 -7.82 11.68 -3.48
N TYR A 135 -6.62 12.14 -3.78
CA TYR A 135 -6.35 13.44 -4.35
C TYR A 135 -5.32 13.32 -5.46
N TYR A 136 -5.60 13.92 -6.60
CA TYR A 136 -4.64 14.14 -7.67
C TYR A 136 -4.06 15.54 -7.59
N SER A 137 -2.74 15.67 -7.69
CA SER A 137 -2.07 16.95 -7.84
C SER A 137 -1.90 17.30 -9.33
N GLY A 138 -1.62 18.56 -9.61
CA GLY A 138 -1.41 19.10 -10.95
C GLY A 138 -2.47 20.14 -11.29
N ASP A 139 -2.60 20.50 -12.56
CA ASP A 139 -3.54 21.53 -13.05
C ASP A 139 -5.00 21.21 -12.73
N TYR A 140 -5.28 20.02 -12.24
CA TYR A 140 -6.58 19.45 -11.95
C TYR A 140 -6.74 19.01 -10.49
N GLY A 141 -6.07 19.65 -9.54
CA GLY A 141 -6.15 19.33 -8.11
C GLY A 141 -7.56 18.92 -7.69
N ARG A 142 -7.81 17.63 -7.51
CA ARG A 142 -9.16 17.09 -7.35
C ARG A 142 -9.21 15.93 -6.39
N PHE A 143 -10.21 15.97 -5.51
CA PHE A 143 -10.60 14.82 -4.70
C PHE A 143 -11.44 13.83 -5.51
N PHE A 144 -11.28 12.54 -5.23
CA PHE A 144 -12.04 11.48 -5.86
C PHE A 144 -12.32 10.37 -4.85
N PHE A 145 -13.38 9.60 -5.09
CA PHE A 145 -13.62 8.36 -4.38
C PHE A 145 -12.74 7.26 -5.00
N GLU A 146 -11.99 6.54 -4.18
CA GLU A 146 -11.15 5.43 -4.60
C GLU A 146 -11.77 4.09 -4.16
N PRO A 147 -12.48 3.39 -5.04
CA PRO A 147 -12.86 2.01 -4.79
C PRO A 147 -11.61 1.14 -4.81
N HIS A 148 -11.53 0.20 -3.88
CA HIS A 148 -10.39 -0.69 -3.77
C HIS A 148 -10.85 -2.14 -3.85
N LEU A 149 -10.39 -2.84 -4.86
CA LEU A 149 -10.50 -4.28 -5.00
C LEU A 149 -9.16 -4.78 -5.52
N GLN A 150 -8.46 -5.59 -4.73
CA GLN A 150 -7.14 -6.05 -5.11
C GLN A 150 -6.93 -7.51 -4.73
N PHE A 151 -6.38 -8.24 -5.66
CA PHE A 151 -5.80 -9.55 -5.43
C PHE A 151 -4.28 -9.46 -5.57
N ARG A 152 -3.57 -10.17 -4.72
CA ARG A 152 -2.11 -10.23 -4.70
C ARG A 152 -1.65 -11.66 -4.49
N ILE A 153 -0.65 -12.07 -5.23
CA ILE A 153 0.13 -13.27 -4.97
C ILE A 153 1.55 -12.83 -4.65
N GLY A 154 2.14 -13.39 -3.62
CA GLY A 154 3.46 -13.01 -3.20
C GLY A 154 4.28 -14.16 -2.67
N PHE A 155 5.59 -13.91 -2.66
CA PHE A 155 6.60 -14.80 -2.13
C PHE A 155 7.32 -14.11 -0.97
N LYS A 156 7.42 -14.78 0.17
CA LYS A 156 8.20 -14.34 1.32
C LYS A 156 9.66 -14.71 1.09
N LEU A 157 10.52 -13.73 1.27
CA LEU A 157 11.97 -13.87 1.14
C LEU A 157 12.60 -14.35 2.43
#